data_62d44b6d04ef8e735e780465ac23204d
#
_entry.id   62d44b6d04ef8e735e780465ac23204d
#
_cell.length_a   1.000
_cell.length_b   1.000
_cell.length_c   1.000
_cell.angle_alpha   90.00
_cell.angle_beta   90.00
_cell.angle_gamma   90.00
#
_symmetry.space_group_name_H-M   'P 1'
#
loop_
_entity.id
_entity.type
_entity.pdbx_description
1 polymer ?
#
loop_
_entity_poly.entity_id
_entity_poly.type
_entity_poly.pdbx_seq_one_letter_code
_entity_poly.pdbx_strand_id
1 'polypeptide(L)'
;MRRGKKASARDYLRIVEWSREDRCFVGSAPPLIGRCCHGPTEASVLKQLKGIVDDWIRSRDAEGIALPAPEGSGAYSGRFLLRLPAPVHQALALEAKAAGKSLNSYCAERLAAL
;
A
#
# COMPACT_ATOMS: atom_id res chain seq x y z
N MET A 1 7.61 26.65 12.04
CA MET A 1 7.15 25.40 11.49
C MET A 1 8.01 24.23 11.95
N ARG A 2 7.35 23.19 12.35
CA ARG A 2 8.07 22.04 12.84
C ARG A 2 8.46 21.13 11.71
N ARG A 3 9.70 20.78 11.68
CA ARG A 3 10.18 19.84 10.69
C ARG A 3 9.82 18.42 11.11
N GLY A 4 9.22 17.67 10.22
CA GLY A 4 8.93 16.29 10.47
C GLY A 4 10.20 15.44 10.47
N LYS A 5 10.08 14.22 10.92
CA LYS A 5 11.16 13.26 10.82
C LYS A 5 11.48 13.01 9.36
N LYS A 6 12.74 12.79 9.07
CA LYS A 6 13.13 12.38 7.73
C LYS A 6 12.56 11.00 7.45
N ALA A 7 12.10 10.81 6.23
CA ALA A 7 11.60 9.52 5.80
C ALA A 7 12.73 8.51 5.74
N SER A 8 12.40 7.26 5.96
CA SER A 8 13.34 6.15 5.84
C SER A 8 12.62 4.97 5.22
N ALA A 9 13.38 3.91 4.90
CA ALA A 9 12.83 2.74 4.25
C ALA A 9 11.63 2.15 4.99
N ARG A 10 11.63 2.21 6.32
CA ARG A 10 10.54 1.64 7.12
C ARG A 10 9.20 2.33 6.90
N ASP A 11 9.22 3.55 6.39
CA ASP A 11 8.00 4.32 6.16
C ASP A 11 7.31 3.95 4.85
N TYR A 12 8.02 3.27 3.95
CA TYR A 12 7.51 2.93 2.64
C TYR A 12 7.19 1.46 2.50
N LEU A 13 6.22 1.17 1.68
CA LEU A 13 5.84 -0.20 1.37
C LEU A 13 7.01 -0.91 0.67
N ARG A 14 7.35 -2.08 1.14
CA ARG A 14 8.39 -2.93 0.55
C ARG A 14 7.78 -4.29 0.29
N ILE A 15 7.86 -4.72 -0.94
CA ILE A 15 7.25 -5.98 -1.37
C ILE A 15 8.33 -6.97 -1.73
N VAL A 16 8.25 -8.15 -1.16
CA VAL A 16 9.13 -9.28 -1.51
C VAL A 16 8.22 -10.39 -1.99
N GLU A 17 8.41 -10.81 -3.23
CA GLU A 17 7.57 -11.86 -3.80
C GLU A 17 8.43 -12.90 -4.52
N TRP A 18 7.90 -14.10 -4.60
CA TRP A 18 8.57 -15.18 -5.32
C TRP A 18 8.29 -15.04 -6.82
N SER A 19 9.33 -15.04 -7.61
CA SER A 19 9.20 -15.05 -9.07
C SER A 19 9.40 -16.47 -9.57
N ARG A 20 8.35 -17.07 -10.09
CA ARG A 20 8.44 -18.41 -10.66
C ARG A 20 9.32 -18.41 -11.91
N GLU A 21 9.24 -17.34 -12.66
CA GLU A 21 10.00 -17.21 -13.91
C GLU A 21 11.49 -17.12 -13.62
N ASP A 22 11.86 -16.29 -12.68
CA ASP A 22 13.28 -16.07 -12.34
C ASP A 22 13.80 -17.02 -11.26
N ARG A 23 12.92 -17.77 -10.63
CA ARG A 23 13.22 -18.73 -9.57
C ARG A 23 14.00 -18.11 -8.43
N CYS A 24 13.55 -16.96 -8.00
CA CYS A 24 14.14 -16.24 -6.88
C CYS A 24 13.12 -15.28 -6.29
N PHE A 25 13.44 -14.72 -5.15
CA PHE A 25 12.62 -13.66 -4.58
C PHE A 25 13.00 -12.34 -5.23
N VAL A 26 12.01 -11.50 -5.47
CA VAL A 26 12.19 -10.21 -6.12
C VAL A 26 11.62 -9.13 -5.21
N GLY A 27 12.32 -8.02 -5.10
CA GLY A 27 11.91 -6.91 -4.25
C GLY A 27 11.51 -5.67 -5.03
N SER A 28 10.53 -4.97 -4.50
CA SER A 28 10.10 -3.68 -5.04
C SER A 28 9.61 -2.79 -3.91
N ALA A 29 9.57 -1.50 -4.15
CA ALA A 29 9.17 -0.53 -3.13
C ALA A 29 8.32 0.59 -3.76
N PRO A 30 7.14 0.28 -4.24
CA PRO A 30 6.28 1.33 -4.79
C PRO A 30 5.83 2.27 -3.65
N PRO A 31 5.55 3.52 -3.91
CA PRO A 31 5.61 4.17 -5.22
C PRO A 31 6.98 4.67 -5.63
N LEU A 32 8.03 4.41 -4.83
CA LEU A 32 9.36 4.92 -5.10
C LEU A 32 10.06 4.20 -6.25
N ILE A 33 10.14 2.88 -6.15
CA ILE A 33 10.93 2.06 -7.07
C ILE A 33 10.17 0.79 -7.40
N GLY A 34 10.17 0.40 -8.66
CA GLY A 34 9.61 -0.87 -9.07
C GLY A 34 10.55 -2.02 -8.69
N ARG A 35 10.53 -3.10 -9.45
CA ARG A 35 11.41 -4.24 -9.20
C ARG A 35 12.86 -3.78 -9.29
N CYS A 36 13.59 -3.97 -8.22
CA CYS A 36 14.94 -3.39 -8.14
C CYS A 36 15.99 -4.33 -7.55
N CYS A 37 15.59 -5.45 -7.01
CA CYS A 37 16.56 -6.39 -6.45
C CYS A 37 15.99 -7.80 -6.41
N HIS A 38 16.85 -8.77 -6.18
CA HIS A 38 16.46 -10.17 -6.10
C HIS A 38 17.44 -10.94 -5.23
N GLY A 39 17.05 -12.11 -4.82
CA GLY A 39 17.91 -12.96 -4.01
C GLY A 39 17.27 -14.30 -3.69
N PRO A 40 18.05 -15.21 -3.08
CA PRO A 40 17.59 -16.57 -2.80
C PRO A 40 16.65 -16.68 -1.61
N THR A 41 16.59 -15.67 -0.74
CA THR A 41 15.72 -15.70 0.43
C THR A 41 14.97 -14.38 0.58
N GLU A 42 13.84 -14.43 1.25
CA GLU A 42 13.08 -13.23 1.54
C GLU A 42 13.91 -12.27 2.38
N ALA A 43 14.62 -12.78 3.37
CA ALA A 43 15.44 -11.97 4.26
C ALA A 43 16.52 -11.20 3.50
N SER A 44 17.18 -11.85 2.54
CA SER A 44 18.23 -11.19 1.77
C SER A 44 17.67 -10.08 0.90
N VAL A 45 16.51 -10.30 0.31
CA VAL A 45 15.86 -9.29 -0.54
C VAL A 45 15.37 -8.12 0.31
N LEU A 46 14.79 -8.40 1.46
CA LEU A 46 14.34 -7.33 2.37
C LEU A 46 15.49 -6.45 2.81
N LYS A 47 16.63 -7.05 3.11
CA LYS A 47 17.83 -6.31 3.49
C LYS A 47 18.31 -5.41 2.36
N GLN A 48 18.33 -5.93 1.13
CA GLN A 48 18.68 -5.14 -0.04
C GLN A 48 17.71 -3.97 -0.24
N LEU A 49 16.42 -4.25 -0.11
CA LEU A 49 15.40 -3.21 -0.25
C LEU A 49 15.59 -2.06 0.72
N LYS A 50 15.90 -2.40 1.98
CA LYS A 50 16.12 -1.37 2.99
C LYS A 50 17.23 -0.42 2.55
N GLY A 51 18.35 -0.97 2.11
CA GLY A 51 19.48 -0.16 1.66
C GLY A 51 19.16 0.66 0.42
N ILE A 52 18.52 0.03 -0.57
CA ILE A 52 18.17 0.69 -1.82
C ILE A 52 17.19 1.84 -1.57
N VAL A 53 16.17 1.61 -0.77
CA VAL A 53 15.17 2.64 -0.47
C VAL A 53 15.80 3.79 0.31
N ASP A 54 16.62 3.48 1.32
CA ASP A 54 17.29 4.53 2.09
C ASP A 54 18.21 5.37 1.19
N ASP A 55 18.94 4.73 0.28
CA ASP A 55 19.81 5.45 -0.65
C ASP A 55 19.00 6.32 -1.61
N TRP A 56 17.88 5.80 -2.09
CA TRP A 56 16.99 6.55 -2.97
C TRP A 56 16.46 7.79 -2.30
N ILE A 57 16.00 7.64 -1.05
CA ILE A 57 15.48 8.76 -0.27
C ILE A 57 16.56 9.82 -0.07
N ARG A 58 17.76 9.41 0.31
CA ARG A 58 18.87 10.34 0.53
C ARG A 58 19.24 11.09 -0.74
N SER A 59 19.29 10.36 -1.85
CA SER A 59 19.64 10.95 -3.14
C SER A 59 18.62 12.01 -3.57
N ARG A 60 17.33 11.69 -3.44
CA ARG A 60 16.28 12.64 -3.82
C ARG A 60 16.25 13.84 -2.89
N ASP A 61 16.45 13.61 -1.61
CA ASP A 61 16.50 14.69 -0.63
C ASP A 61 17.65 15.65 -0.93
N ALA A 62 18.83 15.09 -1.26
CA ALA A 62 19.99 15.90 -1.59
C ALA A 62 19.78 16.75 -2.84
N GLU A 63 18.96 16.25 -3.78
CA GLU A 63 18.68 16.97 -5.02
C GLU A 63 17.47 17.90 -4.88
N GLY A 64 16.85 17.93 -3.72
CA GLY A 64 15.67 18.74 -3.50
C GLY A 64 14.41 18.24 -4.21
N ILE A 65 14.40 16.96 -4.58
CA ILE A 65 13.26 16.37 -5.27
C ILE A 65 12.27 15.84 -4.24
N ALA A 66 11.01 16.23 -4.39
CA ALA A 66 9.96 15.77 -3.48
C ALA A 66 9.73 14.28 -3.64
N LEU A 67 9.53 13.59 -2.52
CA LEU A 67 9.22 12.16 -2.50
C LEU A 67 7.71 11.95 -2.45
N PRO A 68 7.20 10.87 -3.04
CA PRO A 68 5.80 10.50 -2.83
C PRO A 68 5.57 10.23 -1.37
N ALA A 69 4.36 10.50 -0.87
CA ALA A 69 4.01 10.17 0.50
C ALA A 69 4.04 8.65 0.69
N PRO A 70 4.49 8.16 1.86
CA PRO A 70 4.42 6.75 2.16
C PRO A 70 2.99 6.23 2.11
N GLU A 71 2.81 4.99 1.65
CA GLU A 71 1.47 4.42 1.49
C GLU A 71 0.65 4.41 2.77
N GLY A 72 1.28 4.14 3.89
CA GLY A 72 0.56 4.04 5.15
C GLY A 72 0.39 5.35 5.88
N SER A 73 0.90 6.46 5.35
CA SER A 73 0.92 7.73 6.07
C SER A 73 -0.02 8.78 5.50
N GLY A 74 -0.74 8.47 4.44
CA GLY A 74 -1.63 9.43 3.80
C GLY A 74 -2.82 9.79 4.69
N ALA A 75 -3.39 10.96 4.43
CA ALA A 75 -4.60 11.37 5.10
C ALA A 75 -5.78 10.74 4.36
N TYR A 76 -6.35 9.72 4.96
CA TYR A 76 -7.50 9.03 4.38
C TYR A 76 -8.78 9.67 4.89
N SER A 77 -9.63 10.09 3.96
CA SER A 77 -10.86 10.81 4.30
C SER A 77 -11.96 9.91 4.85
N GLY A 78 -11.87 8.61 4.63
CA GLY A 78 -12.94 7.68 4.93
C GLY A 78 -13.96 7.59 3.81
N ARG A 79 -13.71 8.25 2.69
CA ARG A 79 -14.62 8.24 1.54
C ARG A 79 -13.90 7.76 0.31
N PHE A 80 -14.48 6.80 -0.37
CA PHE A 80 -13.95 6.31 -1.65
C PHE A 80 -15.07 5.67 -2.44
N LEU A 81 -14.87 5.57 -3.74
CA LEU A 81 -15.85 4.95 -4.63
C LEU A 81 -15.48 3.48 -4.84
N LEU A 82 -16.44 2.61 -4.59
CA LEU A 82 -16.27 1.19 -4.82
C LEU A 82 -17.22 0.74 -5.93
N ARG A 83 -16.67 0.08 -6.94
CA ARG A 83 -17.47 -0.48 -8.03
C ARG A 83 -17.58 -1.99 -7.83
N LEU A 84 -18.79 -2.50 -7.93
CA LEU A 84 -19.09 -3.91 -7.70
C LEU A 84 -19.87 -4.47 -8.89
N PRO A 85 -19.80 -5.79 -9.11
CA PRO A 85 -20.73 -6.41 -10.05
C PRO A 85 -22.16 -6.13 -9.63
N ALA A 86 -23.02 -5.88 -10.61
CA ALA A 86 -24.41 -5.52 -10.34
C ALA A 86 -25.14 -6.49 -9.39
N PRO A 87 -24.99 -7.81 -9.52
CA PRO A 87 -25.65 -8.74 -8.59
C PRO A 87 -25.21 -8.58 -7.15
N VAL A 88 -23.94 -8.22 -6.91
CA VAL A 88 -23.42 -7.98 -5.57
C VAL A 88 -24.02 -6.70 -5.00
N HIS A 89 -24.08 -5.67 -5.81
CA HIS A 89 -24.69 -4.40 -5.42
C HIS A 89 -26.16 -4.63 -5.03
N GLN A 90 -26.89 -5.39 -5.86
CA GLN A 90 -28.29 -5.69 -5.58
C GLN A 90 -28.45 -6.46 -4.25
N ALA A 91 -27.63 -7.47 -4.03
CA ALA A 91 -27.70 -8.26 -2.81
C ALA A 91 -27.46 -7.40 -1.57
N LEU A 92 -26.45 -6.54 -1.63
CA LEU A 92 -26.17 -5.66 -0.50
C LEU A 92 -27.30 -4.67 -0.25
N ALA A 93 -27.89 -4.14 -1.31
CA ALA A 93 -29.00 -3.20 -1.18
C ALA A 93 -30.21 -3.86 -0.50
N LEU A 94 -30.51 -5.10 -0.89
CA LEU A 94 -31.63 -5.85 -0.28
C LEU A 94 -31.34 -6.20 1.17
N GLU A 95 -30.11 -6.60 1.48
CA GLU A 95 -29.72 -6.92 2.86
C GLU A 95 -29.77 -5.68 3.74
N ALA A 96 -29.33 -4.53 3.24
CA ALA A 96 -29.39 -3.27 3.97
C ALA A 96 -30.85 -2.92 4.30
N LYS A 97 -31.73 -3.05 3.31
CA LYS A 97 -33.12 -2.75 3.46
C LYS A 97 -33.75 -3.67 4.51
N ALA A 98 -33.44 -4.95 4.44
CA ALA A 98 -33.96 -5.92 5.44
C ALA A 98 -33.47 -5.60 6.84
N ALA A 99 -32.28 -5.04 6.96
CA ALA A 99 -31.69 -4.65 8.24
C ALA A 99 -32.16 -3.27 8.72
N GLY A 100 -32.95 -2.56 7.91
CA GLY A 100 -33.39 -1.22 8.27
C GLY A 100 -32.30 -0.18 8.24
N LYS A 101 -31.29 -0.39 7.41
CA LYS A 101 -30.10 0.51 7.32
C LYS A 101 -29.95 1.05 5.92
N SER A 102 -29.24 2.18 5.80
CA SER A 102 -28.86 2.66 4.49
C SER A 102 -27.81 1.71 3.90
N LEU A 103 -27.71 1.67 2.58
CA LEU A 103 -26.70 0.85 1.91
C LEU A 103 -25.30 1.19 2.41
N ASN A 104 -25.01 2.49 2.51
CA ASN A 104 -23.71 2.95 2.98
C ASN A 104 -23.40 2.46 4.40
N SER A 105 -24.34 2.63 5.31
CA SER A 105 -24.15 2.20 6.71
C SER A 105 -23.99 0.69 6.82
N TYR A 106 -24.79 -0.04 6.08
CA TYR A 106 -24.72 -1.49 6.08
C TYR A 106 -23.35 -1.97 5.58
N CYS A 107 -22.89 -1.44 4.46
CA CYS A 107 -21.59 -1.82 3.90
C CYS A 107 -20.44 -1.42 4.81
N ALA A 108 -20.51 -0.22 5.39
CA ALA A 108 -19.46 0.23 6.30
C ALA A 108 -19.31 -0.69 7.50
N GLU A 109 -20.43 -1.14 8.08
CA GLU A 109 -20.39 -2.06 9.20
C GLU A 109 -19.82 -3.42 8.80
N ARG A 110 -20.21 -3.92 7.63
CA ARG A 110 -19.69 -5.20 7.14
C ARG A 110 -18.20 -5.15 6.90
N LEU A 111 -17.72 -4.08 6.31
CA LEU A 111 -16.29 -3.91 6.04
C LEU A 111 -15.49 -3.71 7.33
N ALA A 112 -16.04 -3.00 8.28
CA ALA A 112 -15.37 -2.80 9.57
C ALA A 112 -15.24 -4.08 10.37
N ALA A 113 -16.08 -5.07 10.09
CA ALA A 113 -16.07 -6.35 10.80
C ALA A 113 -15.15 -7.40 10.20
N LEU A 114 -14.47 -7.09 9.09
CA LEU A 114 -13.57 -8.05 8.44
C LEU A 114 -12.35 -8.37 9.28
#